data_369cf9e6996117dba4b98036547e0545
#
_entry.id   369cf9e6996117dba4b98036547e0545
#
_cell.length_a   1.000
_cell.length_b   1.000
_cell.length_c   1.000
_cell.angle_alpha   90.00
_cell.angle_beta   90.00
_cell.angle_gamma   90.00
#
_symmetry.space_group_name_H-M   'P 1'
#
loop_
_entity.id
_entity.type
_entity.pdbx_description
1 polymer ?
#
loop_
_entity_poly.entity_id
_entity_poly.type
_entity_poly.pdbx_seq_one_letter_code
_entity_poly.pdbx_strand_id
1 'polypeptide(L)'
;PLYSSAASDVYKRQFNRFAATPVLISSVNPDIRQKVATNILHDYGYFNGTVSYQTFVNPKDSLKAKLQYTVDMRNPYFIDTVYYRGFNSTTMQIINLGRRRSLISPGEQFNVTDLDGERTRISGLLRNMGYYYFRPDYLTYQADTTLVPGGHVSLRMIPVPGMPKDAERPFFVGKTNFYLHGPQGQMPNDSLYYKTFWIHYYDKLKIRPNMLHRWLNYQGYQRKRQELDKGGMRRRPEKLYSQYRQTRIQERLASVGIFRYLEMQYTPRDTALVSDTLDVNIRAMLDKPYDAELDFNVTMKSNNQTGPGAAFTVTKNNVFGGGETWNVKVNGSYEWQTGKNSSSLMNSYELGLSSALTFPRIVFPRMGTKEYDFPASTTFRVYIDQMNRAKYYKLLAFGGNVTYDFQPVPTRKHSITPFQLTFNVLRNPTAAFEEIQAQNPALYISLRNQFIPKMEYTYTYDNASLRNVRNPIWWQTTFGSAGNLTSLIYKAFGQSFSKEDKKLLGVPFAQFLKLNSEFRYHYRIDKNQMIASRIAGGVIWSYGNATTAPYTEQFY
;
A
#
# COMPACT_ATOMS: atom_id res chain seq x y z
N PRO A 1 -40.48 45.96 -5.10
CA PRO A 1 -39.07 46.29 -5.37
C PRO A 1 -38.09 45.73 -4.32
N LEU A 2 -38.52 45.45 -3.07
CA LEU A 2 -37.66 44.95 -1.99
C LEU A 2 -37.28 43.46 -2.13
N TYR A 3 -38.09 42.67 -2.83
CA TYR A 3 -37.78 41.24 -3.06
C TYR A 3 -36.71 41.00 -4.12
N SER A 4 -36.48 41.92 -5.05
CA SER A 4 -35.49 41.76 -6.11
C SER A 4 -34.06 42.04 -5.62
N SER A 5 -33.89 42.92 -4.63
CA SER A 5 -32.57 43.25 -4.08
C SER A 5 -32.02 42.12 -3.17
N ALA A 6 -32.86 41.52 -2.34
CA ALA A 6 -32.46 40.40 -1.46
C ALA A 6 -32.09 39.14 -2.25
N ALA A 7 -32.84 38.84 -3.32
CA ALA A 7 -32.50 37.70 -4.21
C ALA A 7 -31.20 37.96 -4.98
N SER A 8 -30.94 39.20 -5.42
CA SER A 8 -29.70 39.61 -6.06
C SER A 8 -28.48 39.47 -5.12
N ASP A 9 -28.65 39.82 -3.84
CA ASP A 9 -27.57 39.76 -2.86
C ASP A 9 -27.27 38.33 -2.41
N VAL A 10 -28.28 37.46 -2.32
CA VAL A 10 -28.11 36.02 -2.08
C VAL A 10 -27.41 35.35 -3.28
N TYR A 11 -27.80 35.72 -4.51
CA TYR A 11 -27.17 35.21 -5.72
C TYR A 11 -25.70 35.66 -5.83
N LYS A 12 -25.41 36.91 -5.49
CA LYS A 12 -24.04 37.45 -5.43
C LYS A 12 -23.20 36.76 -4.34
N ARG A 13 -23.78 36.48 -3.17
CA ARG A 13 -23.09 35.75 -2.08
C ARG A 13 -22.83 34.27 -2.45
N GLN A 14 -23.74 33.59 -3.11
CA GLN A 14 -23.54 32.22 -3.59
C GLN A 14 -22.52 32.19 -4.72
N PHE A 15 -22.55 33.13 -5.66
CA PHE A 15 -21.58 33.22 -6.75
C PHE A 15 -20.16 33.51 -6.24
N ASN A 16 -20.02 34.41 -5.25
CA ASN A 16 -18.72 34.69 -4.62
C ASN A 16 -18.15 33.54 -3.81
N ARG A 17 -18.95 32.55 -3.43
CA ARG A 17 -18.48 31.32 -2.76
C ARG A 17 -17.85 30.30 -3.72
N PHE A 18 -18.22 30.33 -5.00
CA PHE A 18 -17.75 29.45 -6.06
C PHE A 18 -16.87 30.15 -7.10
N ALA A 19 -16.87 31.45 -7.14
CA ALA A 19 -15.99 32.22 -8.03
C ALA A 19 -14.60 32.32 -7.39
N ALA A 20 -13.56 32.06 -8.16
CA ALA A 20 -12.20 32.36 -7.75
C ALA A 20 -12.05 33.86 -7.42
N THR A 21 -11.36 34.15 -6.33
CA THR A 21 -11.06 35.54 -5.96
C THR A 21 -10.38 36.27 -7.11
N PRO A 22 -10.80 37.50 -7.46
CA PRO A 22 -10.15 38.27 -8.52
C PRO A 22 -8.66 38.45 -8.22
N VAL A 23 -7.83 38.13 -9.20
CA VAL A 23 -6.37 38.28 -9.09
C VAL A 23 -5.96 39.56 -9.80
N LEU A 24 -5.26 40.42 -9.07
CA LEU A 24 -4.74 41.68 -9.65
C LEU A 24 -3.57 41.36 -10.59
N ILE A 25 -3.48 42.05 -11.73
CA ILE A 25 -2.37 41.92 -12.69
C ILE A 25 -1.01 42.16 -12.02
N SER A 26 -0.94 43.12 -11.09
CA SER A 26 0.26 43.42 -10.32
C SER A 26 0.72 42.21 -9.46
N SER A 27 -0.21 41.42 -8.96
CA SER A 27 0.12 40.21 -8.19
C SER A 27 0.51 39.00 -9.07
N VAL A 28 0.16 39.03 -10.36
CA VAL A 28 0.53 37.99 -11.32
C VAL A 28 2.00 38.03 -11.70
N ASN A 29 2.63 39.24 -11.63
CA ASN A 29 4.04 39.46 -11.99
C ASN A 29 4.40 38.85 -13.36
N PRO A 30 3.90 39.39 -14.49
CA PRO A 30 4.07 38.79 -15.81
C PRO A 30 5.53 38.59 -16.22
N ASP A 31 6.41 39.54 -15.86
CA ASP A 31 7.86 39.47 -16.14
C ASP A 31 8.53 38.27 -15.45
N ILE A 32 8.18 38.02 -14.19
CA ILE A 32 8.70 36.87 -13.46
C ILE A 32 8.21 35.58 -14.10
N ARG A 33 6.94 35.50 -14.44
CA ARG A 33 6.36 34.31 -15.10
C ARG A 33 6.96 34.07 -16.48
N GLN A 34 7.26 35.13 -17.25
CA GLN A 34 7.97 35.02 -18.52
C GLN A 34 9.36 34.39 -18.32
N LYS A 35 10.15 34.89 -17.34
CA LYS A 35 11.49 34.34 -17.02
C LYS A 35 11.39 32.90 -16.57
N VAL A 36 10.44 32.56 -15.70
CA VAL A 36 10.21 31.17 -15.25
C VAL A 36 9.86 30.27 -16.43
N ALA A 37 8.98 30.70 -17.32
CA ALA A 37 8.61 29.94 -18.51
C ALA A 37 9.81 29.74 -19.46
N THR A 38 10.67 30.74 -19.64
CA THR A 38 11.92 30.62 -20.40
C THR A 38 12.88 29.62 -19.74
N ASN A 39 13.04 29.68 -18.42
CA ASN A 39 13.86 28.69 -17.70
C ASN A 39 13.32 27.27 -17.87
N ILE A 40 11.98 27.09 -17.82
CA ILE A 40 11.36 25.79 -18.08
C ILE A 40 11.69 25.30 -19.50
N LEU A 41 11.69 26.16 -20.50
CA LEU A 41 12.11 25.77 -21.85
C LEU A 41 13.56 25.27 -21.86
N HIS A 42 14.48 25.99 -21.19
CA HIS A 42 15.89 25.57 -21.07
C HIS A 42 16.02 24.25 -20.32
N ASP A 43 15.25 24.03 -19.26
CA ASP A 43 15.25 22.77 -18.50
C ASP A 43 14.86 21.55 -19.35
N TYR A 44 14.08 21.78 -20.40
CA TYR A 44 13.71 20.75 -21.38
C TYR A 44 14.53 20.79 -22.68
N GLY A 45 15.67 21.51 -22.69
CA GLY A 45 16.60 21.53 -23.80
C GLY A 45 16.26 22.52 -24.93
N TYR A 46 15.26 23.37 -24.77
CA TYR A 46 14.93 24.41 -25.74
C TYR A 46 15.72 25.69 -25.45
N PHE A 47 17.04 25.62 -25.57
CA PHE A 47 17.94 26.71 -25.18
C PHE A 47 17.76 27.98 -26.02
N ASN A 48 17.27 27.87 -27.25
CA ASN A 48 16.96 28.99 -28.15
C ASN A 48 15.47 29.40 -28.06
N GLY A 49 14.72 28.79 -27.16
CA GLY A 49 13.30 29.09 -26.95
C GLY A 49 13.11 30.46 -26.30
N THR A 50 12.07 31.17 -26.71
CA THR A 50 11.72 32.48 -26.16
C THR A 50 10.28 32.52 -25.72
N VAL A 51 10.02 33.29 -24.68
CA VAL A 51 8.66 33.57 -24.20
C VAL A 51 8.45 35.08 -24.17
N SER A 52 7.34 35.53 -24.70
CA SER A 52 6.89 36.91 -24.62
C SER A 52 5.50 36.98 -24.03
N TYR A 53 5.10 38.15 -23.53
CA TYR A 53 3.73 38.33 -23.08
C TYR A 53 3.17 39.68 -23.56
N GLN A 54 1.83 39.74 -23.68
CA GLN A 54 1.09 40.95 -23.99
C GLN A 54 -0.10 41.05 -23.03
N THR A 55 -0.39 42.30 -22.62
CA THR A 55 -1.52 42.60 -21.76
C THR A 55 -2.61 43.29 -22.57
N PHE A 56 -3.80 42.71 -22.57
CA PHE A 56 -4.98 43.27 -23.24
C PHE A 56 -5.96 43.74 -22.18
N VAL A 57 -6.20 45.05 -22.11
CA VAL A 57 -7.24 45.61 -21.25
C VAL A 57 -8.57 45.53 -21.97
N ASN A 58 -9.64 45.14 -21.26
CA ASN A 58 -10.97 45.06 -21.85
C ASN A 58 -11.50 46.47 -22.18
N PRO A 59 -11.85 46.77 -23.43
CA PRO A 59 -12.33 48.11 -23.82
C PRO A 59 -13.61 48.52 -23.11
N LYS A 60 -14.44 47.59 -22.66
CA LYS A 60 -15.71 47.83 -21.97
C LYS A 60 -15.58 47.90 -20.44
N ASP A 61 -14.48 47.45 -19.87
CA ASP A 61 -14.26 47.42 -18.44
C ASP A 61 -12.75 47.43 -18.15
N SER A 62 -12.22 48.62 -17.90
CA SER A 62 -10.78 48.83 -17.67
C SER A 62 -10.21 48.11 -16.42
N LEU A 63 -11.08 47.61 -15.55
CA LEU A 63 -10.69 46.78 -14.40
C LEU A 63 -10.43 45.32 -14.77
N LYS A 64 -10.76 44.90 -15.99
CA LYS A 64 -10.54 43.57 -16.51
C LYS A 64 -9.46 43.58 -17.56
N ALA A 65 -8.46 42.72 -17.35
CA ALA A 65 -7.40 42.53 -18.34
C ALA A 65 -7.12 41.06 -18.56
N LYS A 66 -6.57 40.72 -19.74
CA LYS A 66 -6.15 39.38 -20.15
C LYS A 66 -4.65 39.43 -20.44
N LEU A 67 -3.91 38.49 -19.89
CA LEU A 67 -2.52 38.22 -20.24
C LEU A 67 -2.46 37.09 -21.26
N GLN A 68 -1.75 37.31 -22.33
CA GLN A 68 -1.45 36.30 -23.35
C GLN A 68 0.05 36.07 -23.39
N TYR A 69 0.49 34.85 -23.17
CA TYR A 69 1.86 34.42 -23.33
C TYR A 69 2.03 33.77 -24.71
N THR A 70 3.04 34.18 -25.43
CA THR A 70 3.45 33.54 -26.70
C THR A 70 4.77 32.86 -26.48
N VAL A 71 4.82 31.57 -26.79
CA VAL A 71 5.99 30.69 -26.60
C VAL A 71 6.48 30.24 -27.98
N ASP A 72 7.72 30.61 -28.32
CA ASP A 72 8.45 30.06 -29.47
C ASP A 72 9.49 29.07 -28.96
N MET A 73 9.22 27.79 -29.12
CA MET A 73 10.04 26.73 -28.52
C MET A 73 11.33 26.48 -29.29
N ARG A 74 11.38 26.73 -30.61
CA ARG A 74 12.48 26.34 -31.48
C ARG A 74 12.75 24.82 -31.40
N ASN A 75 13.93 24.39 -31.88
CA ASN A 75 14.33 22.99 -31.84
C ASN A 75 14.97 22.64 -30.48
N PRO A 76 14.64 21.47 -29.89
CA PRO A 76 15.28 21.02 -28.67
C PRO A 76 16.70 20.51 -28.96
N TYR A 77 17.52 20.51 -27.94
CA TYR A 77 18.86 19.89 -27.97
C TYR A 77 18.76 18.42 -27.53
N PHE A 78 19.59 17.58 -28.18
CA PHE A 78 19.70 16.16 -27.89
C PHE A 78 21.03 15.82 -27.26
N ILE A 79 21.09 14.81 -26.41
CA ILE A 79 22.34 14.32 -25.81
C ILE A 79 23.13 13.56 -26.88
N ASP A 80 24.36 14.01 -27.14
CA ASP A 80 25.27 13.32 -28.04
C ASP A 80 26.03 12.20 -27.31
N THR A 81 26.72 12.55 -26.24
CA THR A 81 27.54 11.63 -25.45
C THR A 81 27.44 11.90 -23.95
N VAL A 82 27.65 10.86 -23.15
CA VAL A 82 27.67 10.96 -21.67
C VAL A 82 28.98 10.35 -21.15
N TYR A 83 29.79 11.17 -20.47
CA TYR A 83 31.05 10.77 -19.86
C TYR A 83 31.02 10.92 -18.34
N TYR A 84 31.71 10.02 -17.65
CA TYR A 84 31.97 10.11 -16.21
C TYR A 84 33.45 10.28 -15.98
N ARG A 85 33.88 11.34 -15.29
CA ARG A 85 35.29 11.64 -15.02
C ARG A 85 35.50 12.21 -13.62
N GLY A 86 36.75 12.17 -13.14
CA GLY A 86 37.15 12.77 -11.87
C GLY A 86 36.84 11.91 -10.64
N PHE A 87 36.41 10.67 -10.81
CA PHE A 87 36.18 9.74 -9.72
C PHE A 87 37.40 8.83 -9.49
N ASN A 88 37.58 8.36 -8.25
CA ASN A 88 38.56 7.32 -7.96
C ASN A 88 38.21 6.01 -8.69
N SER A 89 39.20 5.10 -8.83
CA SER A 89 39.05 3.86 -9.61
C SER A 89 37.89 2.96 -9.14
N THR A 90 37.70 2.84 -7.82
CA THR A 90 36.65 2.01 -7.23
C THR A 90 35.27 2.60 -7.49
N THR A 91 35.11 3.91 -7.28
CA THR A 91 33.83 4.61 -7.56
C THR A 91 33.49 4.52 -9.04
N MET A 92 34.48 4.68 -9.94
CA MET A 92 34.26 4.56 -11.37
C MET A 92 33.83 3.15 -11.79
N GLN A 93 34.40 2.10 -11.19
CA GLN A 93 33.96 0.73 -11.44
C GLN A 93 32.49 0.54 -11.06
N ILE A 94 32.08 1.07 -9.90
CA ILE A 94 30.67 0.98 -9.42
C ILE A 94 29.74 1.72 -10.37
N ILE A 95 30.08 2.93 -10.81
CA ILE A 95 29.30 3.73 -11.76
C ILE A 95 29.14 2.96 -13.08
N ASN A 96 30.23 2.43 -13.63
CA ASN A 96 30.24 1.69 -14.90
C ASN A 96 29.37 0.41 -14.84
N LEU A 97 29.41 -0.32 -13.73
CA LEU A 97 28.52 -1.48 -13.52
C LEU A 97 27.03 -1.10 -13.51
N GLY A 98 26.72 0.12 -13.05
CA GLY A 98 25.36 0.66 -13.06
C GLY A 98 24.94 1.32 -14.38
N ARG A 99 25.80 1.45 -15.36
CA ARG A 99 25.59 2.25 -16.59
C ARG A 99 24.40 1.80 -17.43
N ARG A 100 24.11 0.51 -17.47
CA ARG A 100 22.93 -0.04 -18.19
C ARG A 100 21.58 0.46 -17.65
N ARG A 101 21.56 1.09 -16.48
CA ARG A 101 20.36 1.65 -15.84
C ARG A 101 20.39 3.17 -15.80
N SER A 102 21.24 3.79 -16.60
CA SER A 102 21.30 5.25 -16.74
C SER A 102 19.95 5.78 -17.19
N LEU A 103 19.57 6.93 -16.66
CA LEU A 103 18.36 7.67 -17.04
C LEU A 103 18.63 8.64 -18.18
N ILE A 104 19.89 8.76 -18.58
CA ILE A 104 20.34 9.62 -19.67
C ILE A 104 21.11 8.78 -20.69
N SER A 105 20.73 8.87 -21.96
CA SER A 105 21.33 8.10 -23.05
C SER A 105 21.57 8.97 -24.28
N PRO A 106 22.59 8.68 -25.08
CA PRO A 106 22.77 9.34 -26.36
C PRO A 106 21.53 9.23 -27.25
N GLY A 107 21.16 10.33 -27.91
CA GLY A 107 19.98 10.45 -28.74
C GLY A 107 18.69 10.86 -28.00
N GLU A 108 18.68 10.91 -26.67
CA GLU A 108 17.56 11.43 -25.90
C GLU A 108 17.57 12.96 -25.82
N GLN A 109 16.39 13.58 -25.73
CA GLN A 109 16.28 15.02 -25.55
C GLN A 109 16.88 15.45 -24.20
N PHE A 110 17.60 16.56 -24.19
CA PHE A 110 18.12 17.15 -22.96
C PHE A 110 16.98 17.50 -22.00
N ASN A 111 17.09 17.04 -20.76
CA ASN A 111 16.08 17.26 -19.73
C ASN A 111 16.76 17.30 -18.35
N VAL A 112 16.68 18.43 -17.66
CA VAL A 112 17.26 18.64 -16.32
C VAL A 112 16.67 17.64 -15.30
N THR A 113 15.39 17.27 -15.42
CA THR A 113 14.76 16.29 -14.52
C THR A 113 15.44 14.92 -14.62
N ASP A 114 15.82 14.49 -15.83
CA ASP A 114 16.52 13.21 -16.04
C ASP A 114 17.98 13.29 -15.57
N LEU A 115 18.63 14.45 -15.74
CA LEU A 115 19.96 14.71 -15.19
C LEU A 115 19.97 14.62 -13.65
N ASP A 116 19.01 15.24 -12.98
CA ASP A 116 18.87 15.16 -11.52
C ASP A 116 18.47 13.76 -11.06
N GLY A 117 17.64 13.09 -11.84
CA GLY A 117 17.31 11.67 -11.64
C GLY A 117 18.57 10.79 -11.68
N GLU A 118 19.46 11.02 -12.64
CA GLU A 118 20.73 10.28 -12.78
C GLU A 118 21.69 10.56 -11.62
N ARG A 119 21.83 11.82 -11.17
CA ARG A 119 22.58 12.18 -9.95
C ARG A 119 22.06 11.41 -8.74
N THR A 120 20.74 11.38 -8.56
CA THR A 120 20.07 10.65 -7.48
C THR A 120 20.29 9.14 -7.61
N ARG A 121 20.21 8.59 -8.82
CA ARG A 121 20.45 7.17 -9.11
C ARG A 121 21.87 6.74 -8.74
N ILE A 122 22.88 7.52 -9.18
CA ILE A 122 24.29 7.23 -8.89
C ILE A 122 24.57 7.36 -7.40
N SER A 123 24.05 8.41 -6.74
CA SER A 123 24.16 8.54 -5.29
C SER A 123 23.57 7.33 -4.56
N GLY A 124 22.37 6.89 -4.95
CA GLY A 124 21.76 5.69 -4.41
C GLY A 124 22.56 4.41 -4.66
N LEU A 125 23.18 4.28 -5.84
CA LEU A 125 24.06 3.16 -6.17
C LEU A 125 25.28 3.12 -5.26
N LEU A 126 25.97 4.25 -5.10
CA LEU A 126 27.16 4.38 -4.23
C LEU A 126 26.79 4.17 -2.76
N ARG A 127 25.71 4.76 -2.27
CA ARG A 127 25.23 4.56 -0.90
C ARG A 127 24.84 3.11 -0.62
N ASN A 128 24.40 2.37 -1.62
CA ASN A 128 24.19 0.94 -1.50
C ASN A 128 25.49 0.11 -1.47
N MET A 129 26.60 0.71 -1.86
CA MET A 129 27.93 0.10 -1.85
C MET A 129 28.83 0.65 -0.73
N GLY A 130 28.24 1.22 0.31
CA GLY A 130 28.95 1.64 1.51
C GLY A 130 29.18 3.15 1.65
N TYR A 131 29.02 3.94 0.62
CA TYR A 131 29.34 5.38 0.63
C TYR A 131 28.27 6.18 1.37
N TYR A 132 28.27 6.10 2.69
CA TYR A 132 27.23 6.67 3.55
C TYR A 132 27.04 8.17 3.38
N TYR A 133 28.13 8.93 3.31
CA TYR A 133 28.11 10.39 3.20
C TYR A 133 27.90 10.91 1.78
N PHE A 134 27.85 10.03 0.78
CA PHE A 134 27.67 10.45 -0.61
C PHE A 134 26.26 11.03 -0.83
N ARG A 135 26.20 12.21 -1.50
CA ARG A 135 24.93 12.92 -1.79
C ARG A 135 24.82 13.23 -3.29
N PRO A 136 23.59 13.38 -3.84
CA PRO A 136 23.41 13.81 -5.24
C PRO A 136 24.09 15.14 -5.56
N ASP A 137 24.13 16.07 -4.60
CA ASP A 137 24.71 17.41 -4.74
C ASP A 137 26.24 17.39 -4.93
N TYR A 138 26.90 16.28 -4.66
CA TYR A 138 28.32 16.08 -4.95
C TYR A 138 28.60 15.73 -6.41
N LEU A 139 27.56 15.65 -7.25
CA LEU A 139 27.66 15.42 -8.68
C LEU A 139 27.20 16.66 -9.44
N THR A 140 27.96 17.05 -10.45
CA THR A 140 27.58 18.13 -11.37
C THR A 140 27.84 17.73 -12.82
N TYR A 141 27.24 18.45 -13.74
CA TYR A 141 27.46 18.27 -15.17
C TYR A 141 28.20 19.44 -15.76
N GLN A 142 29.12 19.13 -16.67
CA GLN A 142 29.65 20.05 -17.63
C GLN A 142 29.04 19.72 -18.98
N ALA A 143 28.39 20.70 -19.60
CA ALA A 143 27.78 20.59 -20.92
C ALA A 143 28.67 21.30 -21.96
N ASP A 144 28.91 20.64 -23.08
CA ASP A 144 29.68 21.17 -24.22
C ASP A 144 28.85 21.05 -25.49
N THR A 145 28.62 22.19 -26.14
CA THR A 145 27.86 22.29 -27.40
C THR A 145 28.77 22.67 -28.58
N THR A 146 30.08 22.91 -28.34
CA THR A 146 31.01 23.42 -29.34
C THR A 146 31.65 22.34 -30.17
N LEU A 147 31.85 21.15 -29.60
CA LEU A 147 32.53 20.01 -30.22
C LEU A 147 31.57 18.94 -30.78
N VAL A 148 30.28 19.28 -30.86
CA VAL A 148 29.19 18.36 -31.28
C VAL A 148 28.37 18.97 -32.40
N PRO A 149 27.64 18.18 -33.19
CA PRO A 149 26.74 18.71 -34.23
C PRO A 149 25.71 19.70 -33.67
N GLY A 150 25.30 20.66 -34.49
CA GLY A 150 24.30 21.66 -34.07
C GLY A 150 23.02 21.02 -33.54
N GLY A 151 22.51 21.54 -32.43
CA GLY A 151 21.34 20.94 -31.73
C GLY A 151 21.68 19.74 -30.85
N HIS A 152 22.95 19.47 -30.57
CA HIS A 152 23.42 18.41 -29.69
C HIS A 152 24.26 18.97 -28.53
N VAL A 153 24.35 18.19 -27.45
CA VAL A 153 25.15 18.51 -26.26
C VAL A 153 25.88 17.27 -25.75
N SER A 154 27.19 17.41 -25.52
CA SER A 154 27.98 16.40 -24.83
C SER A 154 27.98 16.68 -23.34
N LEU A 155 27.67 15.68 -22.53
CA LEU A 155 27.53 15.79 -21.08
C LEU A 155 28.69 15.06 -20.38
N ARG A 156 29.35 15.76 -19.46
CA ARG A 156 30.39 15.20 -18.60
C ARG A 156 29.94 15.32 -17.14
N MET A 157 29.65 14.18 -16.50
CA MET A 157 29.39 14.15 -15.05
C MET A 157 30.72 14.08 -14.30
N ILE A 158 30.90 14.99 -13.35
CA ILE A 158 32.09 15.11 -12.51
C ILE A 158 31.70 15.30 -11.04
N PRO A 159 32.58 14.94 -10.09
CA PRO A 159 32.40 15.35 -8.69
C PRO A 159 32.58 16.87 -8.56
N VAL A 160 31.81 17.46 -7.67
CA VAL A 160 31.92 18.90 -7.36
C VAL A 160 33.28 19.17 -6.69
N PRO A 161 34.00 20.23 -7.08
CA PRO A 161 35.23 20.63 -6.39
C PRO A 161 35.00 20.85 -4.90
N GLY A 162 35.88 20.30 -4.06
CA GLY A 162 35.75 20.40 -2.60
C GLY A 162 34.80 19.36 -1.95
N MET A 163 34.44 18.33 -2.67
CA MET A 163 33.68 17.20 -2.08
C MET A 163 34.47 16.61 -0.89
N PRO A 164 33.79 16.36 0.27
CA PRO A 164 34.45 15.80 1.45
C PRO A 164 35.08 14.42 1.15
N LYS A 165 36.29 14.18 1.63
CA LYS A 165 36.99 12.88 1.44
C LYS A 165 36.21 11.70 2.00
N ASP A 166 35.40 11.91 3.03
CA ASP A 166 34.53 10.89 3.61
C ASP A 166 33.38 10.47 2.67
N ALA A 167 33.01 11.31 1.73
CA ALA A 167 32.06 10.94 0.67
C ALA A 167 32.67 9.98 -0.37
N GLU A 168 33.98 9.90 -0.45
CA GLU A 168 34.71 9.07 -1.46
C GLU A 168 35.09 7.68 -0.93
N ARG A 169 34.76 7.33 0.30
CA ARG A 169 35.13 6.05 0.91
C ARG A 169 33.91 5.27 1.42
N PRO A 170 33.96 3.93 1.38
CA PRO A 170 32.91 3.10 1.93
C PRO A 170 33.01 2.99 3.46
N PHE A 171 31.85 2.84 4.12
CA PHE A 171 31.71 2.64 5.56
C PHE A 171 31.07 1.28 5.87
N PHE A 172 31.49 0.71 7.01
CA PHE A 172 31.00 -0.56 7.53
C PHE A 172 30.07 -0.33 8.70
N VAL A 173 29.09 -1.22 8.86
CA VAL A 173 28.18 -1.21 10.02
C VAL A 173 28.85 -1.91 11.19
N GLY A 174 28.96 -1.21 12.30
CA GLY A 174 29.54 -1.67 13.56
C GLY A 174 28.50 -2.23 14.54
N LYS A 175 28.51 -1.68 15.77
CA LYS A 175 27.56 -2.08 16.82
C LYS A 175 26.17 -1.57 16.50
N THR A 176 25.16 -2.34 16.87
CA THR A 176 23.76 -1.92 16.79
C THR A 176 23.20 -1.81 18.22
N ASN A 177 22.68 -0.64 18.55
CA ASN A 177 22.05 -0.33 19.83
C ASN A 177 20.58 0.02 19.58
N PHE A 178 19.68 -0.60 20.29
CA PHE A 178 18.26 -0.33 20.24
C PHE A 178 17.81 0.28 21.58
N TYR A 179 17.43 1.55 21.57
CA TYR A 179 16.99 2.29 22.76
C TYR A 179 15.47 2.35 22.80
N LEU A 180 14.86 1.63 23.71
CA LEU A 180 13.42 1.64 23.95
C LEU A 180 13.11 2.57 25.12
N HIS A 181 12.67 3.77 24.79
CA HIS A 181 12.27 4.78 25.77
C HIS A 181 10.96 4.41 26.45
N GLY A 182 10.78 4.91 27.68
CA GLY A 182 9.53 4.79 28.41
C GLY A 182 8.37 5.57 27.76
N PRO A 183 7.12 5.34 28.19
CA PRO A 183 5.92 5.92 27.55
C PRO A 183 5.86 7.45 27.52
N GLN A 184 6.59 8.12 28.41
CA GLN A 184 6.69 9.58 28.51
C GLN A 184 8.09 10.09 28.09
N GLY A 185 8.85 9.28 27.34
CA GLY A 185 10.19 9.64 26.88
C GLY A 185 11.30 9.38 27.89
N GLN A 186 11.03 8.65 29.00
CA GLN A 186 12.05 8.31 29.98
C GLN A 186 13.21 7.57 29.36
N MET A 187 14.41 7.89 29.78
CA MET A 187 15.62 7.24 29.27
C MET A 187 15.70 5.78 29.74
N PRO A 188 16.23 4.87 28.88
CA PRO A 188 16.52 3.52 29.29
C PRO A 188 17.40 3.44 30.52
N ASN A 189 17.03 2.59 31.48
CA ASN A 189 17.75 2.39 32.75
C ASN A 189 18.31 0.97 32.90
N ASP A 190 18.01 0.08 31.95
CA ASP A 190 18.52 -1.28 31.94
C ASP A 190 18.92 -1.71 30.50
N SER A 191 19.74 -2.76 30.40
CA SER A 191 20.32 -3.19 29.11
C SER A 191 20.46 -4.68 29.02
N LEU A 192 20.16 -5.23 27.85
CA LEU A 192 20.28 -6.63 27.51
C LEU A 192 21.08 -6.78 26.21
N TYR A 193 22.15 -7.58 26.23
CA TYR A 193 22.81 -8.01 25.00
C TYR A 193 22.14 -9.27 24.44
N TYR A 194 21.68 -9.20 23.20
CA TYR A 194 21.03 -10.32 22.55
C TYR A 194 21.63 -10.59 21.17
N LYS A 195 22.26 -11.74 20.99
CA LYS A 195 22.92 -12.20 19.76
C LYS A 195 23.95 -11.21 19.19
N THR A 196 23.51 -10.17 18.48
CA THR A 196 24.38 -9.26 17.71
C THR A 196 24.15 -7.78 18.03
N PHE A 197 23.27 -7.46 18.97
CA PHE A 197 22.91 -6.08 19.29
C PHE A 197 22.56 -5.88 20.76
N TRP A 198 22.65 -4.64 21.22
CA TRP A 198 22.23 -4.22 22.53
C TRP A 198 20.81 -3.70 22.51
N ILE A 199 20.03 -4.06 23.54
CA ILE A 199 18.69 -3.53 23.81
C ILE A 199 18.77 -2.75 25.12
N HIS A 200 18.61 -1.43 25.05
CA HIS A 200 18.50 -0.58 26.20
C HIS A 200 17.02 -0.27 26.41
N TYR A 201 16.47 -0.51 27.57
CA TYR A 201 15.04 -0.35 27.82
C TYR A 201 14.75 0.29 29.17
N TYR A 202 13.54 0.87 29.31
CA TYR A 202 13.06 1.47 30.53
C TYR A 202 12.18 0.48 31.29
N ASP A 203 12.47 0.27 32.59
CA ASP A 203 11.74 -0.55 33.55
C ASP A 203 11.64 -2.04 33.09
N LYS A 204 10.78 -2.37 32.17
CA LYS A 204 10.53 -3.74 31.71
C LYS A 204 10.54 -3.84 30.19
N LEU A 205 11.25 -4.81 29.68
CA LEU A 205 11.30 -5.09 28.24
C LEU A 205 9.96 -5.65 27.75
N LYS A 206 9.22 -4.84 26.98
CA LYS A 206 7.88 -5.16 26.44
C LYS A 206 7.91 -5.79 25.05
N ILE A 207 9.09 -6.00 24.48
CA ILE A 207 9.29 -6.63 23.17
C ILE A 207 10.13 -7.88 23.35
N ARG A 208 9.76 -8.96 22.72
CA ARG A 208 10.56 -10.19 22.72
C ARG A 208 11.87 -9.99 21.97
N PRO A 209 13.05 -10.22 22.53
CA PRO A 209 14.34 -10.00 21.89
C PRO A 209 14.49 -10.75 20.55
N ASN A 210 13.94 -11.95 20.44
CA ASN A 210 13.96 -12.74 19.22
C ASN A 210 13.16 -12.08 18.06
N MET A 211 12.05 -11.42 18.38
CA MET A 211 11.25 -10.69 17.38
C MET A 211 11.98 -9.44 16.93
N LEU A 212 12.57 -8.69 17.84
CA LEU A 212 13.38 -7.52 17.52
C LEU A 212 14.59 -7.92 16.63
N HIS A 213 15.27 -9.02 16.97
CA HIS A 213 16.35 -9.55 16.14
C HIS A 213 15.87 -9.86 14.70
N ARG A 214 14.69 -10.45 14.56
CA ARG A 214 14.09 -10.74 13.25
C ARG A 214 13.82 -9.46 12.46
N TRP A 215 13.29 -8.42 13.09
CA TRP A 215 12.99 -7.15 12.42
C TRP A 215 14.27 -6.41 12.01
N LEU A 216 15.30 -6.39 12.86
CA LEU A 216 16.59 -5.75 12.57
C LEU A 216 17.39 -6.46 11.47
N ASN A 217 17.20 -7.77 11.30
CA ASN A 217 17.84 -8.55 10.25
C ASN A 217 16.97 -8.71 8.99
N TYR A 218 15.83 -8.01 8.91
CA TYR A 218 14.95 -8.04 7.74
C TYR A 218 15.66 -7.46 6.51
N GLN A 219 15.79 -8.27 5.46
CA GLN A 219 16.48 -7.90 4.22
C GLN A 219 15.52 -7.38 3.14
N GLY A 220 14.21 -7.49 3.36
CA GLY A 220 13.20 -7.16 2.36
C GLY A 220 13.12 -8.20 1.24
N TYR A 221 12.41 -7.86 0.18
CA TYR A 221 12.34 -8.73 -0.99
C TYR A 221 13.73 -9.00 -1.53
N GLN A 222 14.19 -10.24 -1.46
CA GLN A 222 15.42 -10.62 -2.15
C GLN A 222 15.17 -10.45 -3.65
N ARG A 223 15.62 -9.34 -4.22
CA ARG A 223 15.88 -9.32 -5.66
C ARG A 223 16.85 -10.47 -5.91
N LYS A 224 16.48 -11.36 -6.84
CA LYS A 224 17.32 -12.50 -7.23
C LYS A 224 18.77 -12.03 -7.28
N ARG A 225 19.57 -12.43 -6.31
CA ARG A 225 21.02 -12.17 -6.21
C ARG A 225 21.74 -12.48 -7.54
N GLN A 226 21.14 -13.30 -8.40
CA GLN A 226 21.67 -13.76 -9.66
C GLN A 226 21.90 -12.68 -10.74
N GLU A 227 21.24 -11.50 -10.69
CA GLU A 227 21.47 -10.46 -11.70
C GLU A 227 22.70 -9.57 -11.39
N LEU A 228 23.10 -9.47 -10.13
CA LEU A 228 24.32 -8.77 -9.73
C LEU A 228 25.57 -9.67 -9.78
N ASP A 229 25.38 -10.99 -9.57
CA ASP A 229 26.48 -11.97 -9.65
C ASP A 229 26.95 -12.26 -11.10
N LYS A 230 26.12 -12.03 -12.10
CA LYS A 230 26.47 -12.18 -13.53
C LYS A 230 27.47 -11.11 -14.03
N GLY A 231 27.71 -10.07 -13.24
CA GLY A 231 28.64 -8.98 -13.56
C GLY A 231 30.03 -9.09 -12.90
N GLY A 232 30.38 -10.19 -12.25
CA GLY A 232 31.72 -10.37 -11.65
C GLY A 232 31.98 -9.51 -10.40
N MET A 233 30.95 -8.93 -9.79
CA MET A 233 31.12 -8.22 -8.53
C MET A 233 31.36 -9.23 -7.40
N ARG A 234 32.50 -9.13 -6.71
CA ARG A 234 32.77 -9.84 -5.47
C ARG A 234 31.59 -9.65 -4.52
N ARG A 235 31.18 -10.73 -3.83
CA ARG A 235 30.12 -10.70 -2.79
C ARG A 235 30.36 -9.50 -1.89
N ARG A 236 29.35 -8.65 -1.80
CA ARG A 236 29.37 -7.49 -0.90
C ARG A 236 29.66 -7.97 0.52
N PRO A 237 30.63 -7.42 1.25
CA PRO A 237 30.85 -7.72 2.64
C PRO A 237 29.55 -7.55 3.44
N GLU A 238 29.18 -8.51 4.29
CA GLU A 238 27.90 -8.49 5.04
C GLU A 238 27.74 -7.23 5.91
N LYS A 239 28.86 -6.67 6.35
CA LYS A 239 28.90 -5.48 7.23
C LYS A 239 28.94 -4.16 6.48
N LEU A 240 29.02 -4.13 5.15
CA LEU A 240 29.07 -2.89 4.40
C LEU A 240 27.74 -2.14 4.52
N TYR A 241 27.78 -0.82 4.76
CA TYR A 241 26.57 0.01 4.81
C TYR A 241 25.75 -0.09 3.52
N SER A 242 24.44 0.05 3.62
CA SER A 242 23.51 0.07 2.50
C SER A 242 22.26 0.87 2.82
N GLN A 243 22.02 1.88 2.02
CA GLN A 243 20.79 2.65 2.11
C GLN A 243 19.55 1.77 1.91
N TYR A 244 19.59 0.83 0.98
CA TYR A 244 18.49 -0.11 0.77
C TYR A 244 18.19 -0.93 2.03
N ARG A 245 19.23 -1.48 2.70
CA ARG A 245 19.06 -2.24 3.95
C ARG A 245 18.50 -1.35 5.05
N GLN A 246 19.03 -0.14 5.22
CA GLN A 246 18.52 0.84 6.18
C GLN A 246 17.03 1.09 5.98
N THR A 247 16.62 1.46 4.76
CA THR A 247 15.21 1.72 4.44
C THR A 247 14.33 0.51 4.73
N ARG A 248 14.78 -0.71 4.38
CA ARG A 248 14.01 -1.93 4.63
C ARG A 248 13.83 -2.25 6.12
N ILE A 249 14.86 -2.02 6.92
CA ILE A 249 14.74 -2.18 8.38
C ILE A 249 13.75 -1.15 8.95
N GLN A 250 13.86 0.11 8.54
CA GLN A 250 12.95 1.17 8.96
C GLN A 250 11.49 0.87 8.56
N GLU A 251 11.27 0.50 7.30
CA GLU A 251 9.94 0.10 6.82
C GLU A 251 9.39 -1.10 7.60
N ARG A 252 10.23 -2.08 7.92
CA ARG A 252 9.79 -3.25 8.70
C ARG A 252 9.42 -2.88 10.13
N LEU A 253 10.24 -2.11 10.80
CA LEU A 253 9.94 -1.64 12.15
C LEU A 253 8.67 -0.79 12.18
N ALA A 254 8.51 0.12 11.22
CA ALA A 254 7.31 0.93 11.08
C ALA A 254 6.05 0.09 10.79
N SER A 255 6.16 -0.93 9.91
CA SER A 255 5.04 -1.80 9.52
C SER A 255 4.50 -2.69 10.64
N VAL A 256 5.25 -2.87 11.72
CA VAL A 256 4.76 -3.60 12.91
C VAL A 256 3.69 -2.82 13.66
N GLY A 257 3.67 -1.48 13.53
CA GLY A 257 2.61 -0.63 14.07
C GLY A 257 2.57 -0.49 15.60
N ILE A 258 3.66 -0.86 16.28
CA ILE A 258 3.74 -0.77 17.77
C ILE A 258 4.55 0.42 18.27
N PHE A 259 5.22 1.13 17.36
CA PHE A 259 6.07 2.26 17.70
C PHE A 259 5.37 3.59 17.39
N ARG A 260 5.21 4.43 18.38
CA ARG A 260 4.77 5.82 18.24
C ARG A 260 5.88 6.71 17.67
N TYR A 261 7.13 6.41 18.05
CA TYR A 261 8.31 7.09 17.59
C TYR A 261 9.37 6.06 17.23
N LEU A 262 10.03 6.28 16.10
CA LEU A 262 11.11 5.44 15.62
C LEU A 262 12.10 6.28 14.81
N GLU A 263 13.33 6.35 15.28
CA GLU A 263 14.44 6.99 14.58
C GLU A 263 15.60 6.01 14.46
N MET A 264 16.24 5.96 13.30
CA MET A 264 17.42 5.15 13.05
C MET A 264 18.55 6.04 12.55
N GLN A 265 19.59 6.17 13.36
CA GLN A 265 20.74 7.02 13.10
C GLN A 265 22.01 6.19 13.02
N TYR A 266 22.86 6.52 12.06
CA TYR A 266 24.22 5.98 11.94
C TYR A 266 25.19 7.04 12.43
N THR A 267 26.02 6.68 13.40
CA THR A 267 27.01 7.58 13.98
C THR A 267 28.41 7.00 13.76
N PRO A 268 29.39 7.83 13.37
CA PRO A 268 30.76 7.37 13.33
C PRO A 268 31.17 6.82 14.70
N ARG A 269 31.88 5.71 14.72
CA ARG A 269 32.45 5.16 15.96
C ARG A 269 33.47 6.10 16.60
N ASP A 270 34.12 6.89 15.77
CA ASP A 270 35.17 7.80 16.10
C ASP A 270 34.82 9.18 15.55
N THR A 271 34.87 10.21 16.39
CA THR A 271 34.55 11.59 16.04
C THR A 271 35.54 12.20 15.07
N ALA A 272 36.78 11.72 15.03
CA ALA A 272 37.81 12.15 14.07
C ALA A 272 37.65 11.49 12.69
N LEU A 273 36.65 10.60 12.49
CA LEU A 273 36.41 9.86 11.26
C LEU A 273 37.64 9.05 10.74
N VAL A 274 38.54 8.69 11.65
CA VAL A 274 39.69 7.81 11.32
C VAL A 274 39.18 6.40 11.02
N SER A 275 38.16 5.94 11.74
CA SER A 275 37.50 4.67 11.51
C SER A 275 36.51 4.76 10.34
N ASP A 276 36.44 3.73 9.53
CA ASP A 276 35.42 3.52 8.49
C ASP A 276 34.16 2.83 9.00
N THR A 277 33.95 2.83 10.33
CA THR A 277 32.85 2.10 10.99
C THR A 277 31.79 3.06 11.51
N LEU A 278 30.52 2.73 11.20
CA LEU A 278 29.34 3.43 11.67
C LEU A 278 28.58 2.53 12.67
N ASP A 279 28.35 3.02 13.87
CA ASP A 279 27.49 2.37 14.83
C ASP A 279 26.02 2.81 14.60
N VAL A 280 25.09 1.87 14.73
CA VAL A 280 23.67 2.07 14.48
C VAL A 280 22.95 2.28 15.80
N ASN A 281 22.34 3.45 15.97
CA ASN A 281 21.54 3.80 17.12
C ASN A 281 20.07 3.92 16.69
N ILE A 282 19.23 3.05 17.20
CA ILE A 282 17.78 3.04 16.93
C ILE A 282 17.09 3.48 18.21
N ARG A 283 16.42 4.63 18.15
CA ARG A 283 15.61 5.15 19.25
C ARG A 283 14.16 4.90 18.95
N ALA A 284 13.46 4.26 19.87
CA ALA A 284 12.07 3.91 19.72
C ALA A 284 11.29 4.16 20.99
N MET A 285 10.00 4.44 20.84
CA MET A 285 9.03 4.52 21.92
C MET A 285 7.78 3.76 21.49
N LEU A 286 7.28 2.90 22.37
CA LEU A 286 6.05 2.16 22.11
C LEU A 286 4.84 3.09 22.09
N ASP A 287 3.90 2.79 21.25
CA ASP A 287 2.60 3.43 21.25
C ASP A 287 1.72 2.92 22.39
N LYS A 288 0.56 3.55 22.58
CA LYS A 288 -0.43 3.12 23.56
C LYS A 288 -0.81 1.65 23.27
N PRO A 289 -0.95 0.84 24.33
CA PRO A 289 -1.28 -0.57 24.14
C PRO A 289 -2.71 -0.82 23.67
N TYR A 290 -3.61 0.15 23.87
CA TYR A 290 -5.01 0.08 23.49
C TYR A 290 -5.37 1.23 22.56
N ASP A 291 -6.17 0.88 21.55
CA ASP A 291 -6.77 1.80 20.60
C ASP A 291 -8.27 1.54 20.50
N ALA A 292 -9.08 2.58 20.42
CA ALA A 292 -10.52 2.49 20.32
C ALA A 292 -11.00 3.36 19.16
N GLU A 293 -11.81 2.77 18.29
CA GLU A 293 -12.37 3.41 17.09
C GLU A 293 -13.89 3.28 17.13
N LEU A 294 -14.57 4.37 16.83
CA LEU A 294 -16.02 4.43 16.71
C LEU A 294 -16.39 4.97 15.33
N ASP A 295 -16.98 4.11 14.50
CA ASP A 295 -17.43 4.44 13.15
C ASP A 295 -18.93 4.65 13.13
N PHE A 296 -19.38 5.72 12.46
CA PHE A 296 -20.77 5.93 12.11
C PHE A 296 -20.90 6.04 10.59
N ASN A 297 -21.88 5.35 10.03
CA ASN A 297 -22.18 5.41 8.62
C ASN A 297 -23.69 5.47 8.37
N VAL A 298 -24.06 5.98 7.20
CA VAL A 298 -25.42 5.87 6.66
C VAL A 298 -25.31 5.19 5.32
N THR A 299 -26.05 4.11 5.17
CA THR A 299 -26.05 3.31 3.94
C THR A 299 -27.34 3.61 3.16
N MET A 300 -27.20 3.82 1.86
CA MET A 300 -28.31 3.90 0.91
C MET A 300 -28.06 2.87 -0.19
N LYS A 301 -29.00 1.96 -0.38
CA LYS A 301 -28.92 0.86 -1.35
C LYS A 301 -29.80 1.14 -2.57
N SER A 302 -29.49 0.55 -3.71
CA SER A 302 -30.24 0.70 -4.96
C SER A 302 -31.68 0.15 -4.89
N ASN A 303 -31.98 -0.69 -3.92
CA ASN A 303 -33.31 -1.22 -3.65
C ASN A 303 -34.15 -0.31 -2.72
N ASN A 304 -33.77 0.97 -2.58
CA ASN A 304 -34.40 1.95 -1.71
C ASN A 304 -34.37 1.62 -0.20
N GLN A 305 -33.45 0.78 0.23
CA GLN A 305 -33.16 0.60 1.65
C GLN A 305 -32.13 1.65 2.09
N THR A 306 -32.43 2.30 3.20
CA THR A 306 -31.57 3.32 3.81
C THR A 306 -31.56 3.11 5.31
N GLY A 307 -30.41 3.40 5.94
CA GLY A 307 -30.33 3.36 7.38
C GLY A 307 -28.95 3.63 7.97
N PRO A 308 -28.90 3.94 9.28
CA PRO A 308 -27.66 4.15 10.01
C PRO A 308 -26.98 2.83 10.36
N GLY A 309 -25.65 2.90 10.44
CA GLY A 309 -24.80 1.86 11.00
C GLY A 309 -23.79 2.46 11.97
N ALA A 310 -23.39 1.67 12.94
CA ALA A 310 -22.33 2.00 13.86
C ALA A 310 -21.42 0.79 14.10
N ALA A 311 -20.12 1.02 14.29
CA ALA A 311 -19.20 0.00 14.71
C ALA A 311 -18.26 0.54 15.78
N PHE A 312 -18.01 -0.26 16.80
CA PHE A 312 -17.05 0.03 17.87
C PHE A 312 -15.98 -1.05 17.84
N THR A 313 -14.72 -0.63 17.68
CA THR A 313 -13.56 -1.53 17.63
C THR A 313 -12.59 -1.17 18.74
N VAL A 314 -12.20 -2.15 19.53
CA VAL A 314 -11.11 -2.03 20.49
C VAL A 314 -9.95 -2.92 20.02
N THR A 315 -8.78 -2.34 19.90
CA THR A 315 -7.55 -3.03 19.49
C THR A 315 -6.53 -2.98 20.62
N LYS A 316 -6.00 -4.14 21.00
CA LYS A 316 -4.83 -4.26 21.87
C LYS A 316 -3.62 -4.58 21.02
N ASN A 317 -2.64 -3.68 21.04
CA ASN A 317 -1.38 -3.81 20.34
C ASN A 317 -0.33 -4.55 21.18
N ASN A 318 0.55 -5.30 20.49
CA ASN A 318 1.69 -5.99 21.10
C ASN A 318 1.31 -6.95 22.23
N VAL A 319 0.28 -7.77 22.01
CA VAL A 319 -0.37 -8.63 23.02
C VAL A 319 0.63 -9.53 23.74
N PHE A 320 1.57 -10.13 23.00
CA PHE A 320 2.56 -11.07 23.51
C PHE A 320 4.00 -10.58 23.33
N GLY A 321 4.23 -9.33 23.01
CA GLY A 321 5.57 -8.75 22.83
C GLY A 321 6.22 -9.06 21.48
N GLY A 322 5.46 -9.52 20.50
CA GLY A 322 5.96 -9.83 19.17
C GLY A 322 5.27 -9.03 18.05
N GLY A 323 4.60 -7.93 18.40
CA GLY A 323 3.83 -7.12 17.47
C GLY A 323 2.47 -7.72 17.11
N GLU A 324 1.99 -8.67 17.91
CA GLU A 324 0.65 -9.24 17.71
C GLU A 324 -0.42 -8.21 18.05
N THR A 325 -1.52 -8.21 17.28
CA THR A 325 -2.69 -7.36 17.54
C THR A 325 -3.91 -8.20 17.82
N TRP A 326 -4.66 -7.83 18.83
CA TRP A 326 -5.95 -8.43 19.15
C TRP A 326 -7.02 -7.36 19.07
N ASN A 327 -7.98 -7.55 18.18
CA ASN A 327 -9.12 -6.64 18.03
C ASN A 327 -10.45 -7.34 18.36
N VAL A 328 -11.34 -6.58 18.95
CA VAL A 328 -12.73 -6.95 19.19
C VAL A 328 -13.60 -5.86 18.57
N LYS A 329 -14.48 -6.26 17.68
CA LYS A 329 -15.39 -5.36 16.97
C LYS A 329 -16.84 -5.74 17.23
N VAL A 330 -17.63 -4.77 17.64
CA VAL A 330 -19.09 -4.83 17.72
C VAL A 330 -19.63 -3.91 16.64
N ASN A 331 -20.54 -4.37 15.81
CA ASN A 331 -21.19 -3.55 14.81
C ASN A 331 -22.70 -3.78 14.82
N GLY A 332 -23.42 -2.73 14.44
CA GLY A 332 -24.86 -2.79 14.28
C GLY A 332 -25.32 -1.87 13.16
N SER A 333 -26.35 -2.28 12.44
CA SER A 333 -27.02 -1.46 11.45
C SER A 333 -28.54 -1.68 11.51
N TYR A 334 -29.27 -0.65 11.14
CA TYR A 334 -30.71 -0.71 10.98
C TYR A 334 -31.08 -0.08 9.65
N GLU A 335 -31.82 -0.79 8.82
CA GLU A 335 -32.24 -0.35 7.50
C GLU A 335 -33.77 -0.40 7.38
N TRP A 336 -34.33 0.62 6.75
CA TRP A 336 -35.76 0.66 6.39
C TRP A 336 -35.93 1.00 4.92
N GLN A 337 -37.04 0.61 4.35
CA GLN A 337 -37.35 0.91 2.95
C GLN A 337 -37.93 2.32 2.84
N THR A 338 -37.39 3.11 1.91
CA THR A 338 -37.83 4.44 1.54
C THR A 338 -38.54 4.41 0.18
N GLY A 339 -39.59 5.24 -0.03
CA GLY A 339 -40.32 5.35 -1.30
C GLY A 339 -41.84 5.13 -1.18
N LYS A 340 -42.56 5.42 -2.29
CA LYS A 340 -44.04 5.35 -2.33
C LYS A 340 -44.64 3.98 -2.05
N ASN A 341 -43.87 2.92 -2.21
CA ASN A 341 -44.29 1.52 -1.90
C ASN A 341 -43.54 1.00 -0.67
N SER A 342 -43.32 1.86 0.33
CA SER A 342 -42.66 1.46 1.57
C SER A 342 -43.55 0.48 2.34
N SER A 343 -43.24 -0.80 2.24
CA SER A 343 -43.83 -1.79 3.14
C SER A 343 -42.94 -1.89 4.38
N SER A 344 -43.51 -1.79 5.57
CA SER A 344 -42.82 -2.09 6.83
C SER A 344 -42.26 -3.53 6.89
N LEU A 345 -42.48 -4.30 5.84
CA LEU A 345 -42.03 -5.67 5.63
C LEU A 345 -40.52 -5.80 5.36
N MET A 346 -39.88 -4.70 4.92
CA MET A 346 -38.46 -4.77 4.49
C MET A 346 -37.47 -4.14 5.48
N ASN A 347 -37.93 -3.78 6.68
CA ASN A 347 -37.00 -3.31 7.71
C ASN A 347 -36.09 -4.46 8.15
N SER A 348 -34.83 -4.18 8.27
CA SER A 348 -33.84 -5.15 8.74
C SER A 348 -32.87 -4.53 9.74
N TYR A 349 -32.39 -5.33 10.67
CA TYR A 349 -31.23 -4.96 11.48
C TYR A 349 -30.20 -6.07 11.46
N GLU A 350 -28.95 -5.66 11.55
CA GLU A 350 -27.81 -6.57 11.65
C GLU A 350 -27.02 -6.23 12.90
N LEU A 351 -26.63 -7.24 13.67
CA LEU A 351 -25.75 -7.13 14.83
C LEU A 351 -24.61 -8.11 14.65
N GLY A 352 -23.38 -7.63 14.79
CA GLY A 352 -22.18 -8.44 14.65
C GLY A 352 -21.23 -8.25 15.83
N LEU A 353 -20.61 -9.35 16.24
CA LEU A 353 -19.48 -9.38 17.16
C LEU A 353 -18.38 -10.21 16.54
N SER A 354 -17.16 -9.66 16.45
CA SER A 354 -16.02 -10.42 16.01
C SER A 354 -14.79 -10.15 16.86
N SER A 355 -13.95 -11.17 16.98
CA SER A 355 -12.65 -11.09 17.65
C SER A 355 -11.60 -11.68 16.73
N ALA A 356 -10.49 -10.95 16.49
CA ALA A 356 -9.41 -11.41 15.66
C ALA A 356 -8.04 -11.18 16.33
N LEU A 357 -7.23 -12.22 16.31
CA LEU A 357 -5.84 -12.20 16.78
C LEU A 357 -4.91 -12.37 15.59
N THR A 358 -4.12 -11.32 15.29
CA THR A 358 -3.22 -11.29 14.15
C THR A 358 -1.77 -11.32 14.62
N PHE A 359 -1.00 -12.25 14.07
CA PHE A 359 0.44 -12.37 14.24
C PHE A 359 1.13 -11.81 12.99
N PRO A 360 2.13 -10.91 13.09
CA PRO A 360 2.87 -10.36 11.93
C PRO A 360 3.88 -11.37 11.37
N ARG A 361 3.51 -12.64 11.28
CA ARG A 361 4.29 -13.78 10.78
C ARG A 361 3.41 -14.98 10.50
N ILE A 362 3.91 -15.97 9.77
CA ILE A 362 3.29 -17.28 9.68
C ILE A 362 3.58 -18.05 10.98
N VAL A 363 2.52 -18.47 11.69
CA VAL A 363 2.64 -19.14 13.00
C VAL A 363 2.76 -20.64 12.82
N PHE A 364 1.95 -21.22 11.92
CA PHE A 364 1.90 -22.66 11.63
C PHE A 364 1.49 -22.87 10.15
N PRO A 365 2.05 -23.86 9.42
CA PRO A 365 3.19 -24.68 9.81
C PRO A 365 4.48 -23.84 9.91
N ARG A 366 5.40 -24.26 10.76
CA ARG A 366 6.74 -23.64 10.78
C ARG A 366 7.48 -24.04 9.51
N MET A 367 7.40 -23.21 8.49
CA MET A 367 8.07 -23.42 7.22
C MET A 367 9.57 -23.10 7.37
N GLY A 368 10.34 -24.09 7.84
CA GLY A 368 11.79 -24.03 7.93
C GLY A 368 12.35 -23.11 9.02
N THR A 369 13.66 -23.12 9.17
CA THR A 369 14.43 -22.25 10.09
C THR A 369 14.78 -20.90 9.46
N LYS A 370 14.53 -20.72 8.16
CA LYS A 370 14.83 -19.48 7.43
C LYS A 370 13.75 -18.43 7.70
N GLU A 371 14.19 -17.26 8.10
CA GLU A 371 13.34 -16.09 8.24
C GLU A 371 12.82 -15.65 6.86
N TYR A 372 11.53 -15.32 6.78
CA TYR A 372 10.95 -14.81 5.53
C TYR A 372 11.43 -13.40 5.29
N ASP A 373 11.93 -13.13 4.10
CA ASP A 373 12.36 -11.81 3.66
C ASP A 373 11.19 -10.97 3.07
N PHE A 374 9.95 -11.36 3.36
CA PHE A 374 8.75 -10.71 2.85
C PHE A 374 7.69 -10.52 3.95
N PRO A 375 6.76 -9.57 3.81
CA PRO A 375 5.65 -9.38 4.72
C PRO A 375 4.74 -10.62 4.75
N ALA A 376 4.44 -11.09 5.96
CA ALA A 376 3.52 -12.19 6.17
C ALA A 376 2.77 -12.01 7.49
N SER A 377 1.53 -12.50 7.55
CA SER A 377 0.73 -12.52 8.77
C SER A 377 -0.13 -13.77 8.87
N THR A 378 -0.54 -14.10 10.08
CA THR A 378 -1.53 -15.14 10.39
C THR A 378 -2.61 -14.52 11.25
N THR A 379 -3.86 -14.61 10.82
CA THR A 379 -5.02 -14.11 11.54
C THR A 379 -5.93 -15.24 11.94
N PHE A 380 -6.22 -15.33 13.24
CA PHE A 380 -7.27 -16.19 13.80
C PHE A 380 -8.46 -15.31 14.09
N ARG A 381 -9.61 -15.60 13.51
CA ARG A 381 -10.84 -14.83 13.70
C ARG A 381 -12.00 -15.73 14.12
N VAL A 382 -12.79 -15.27 15.07
CA VAL A 382 -14.09 -15.82 15.44
C VAL A 382 -15.13 -14.71 15.33
N TYR A 383 -16.36 -15.07 14.95
CA TYR A 383 -17.42 -14.09 14.75
C TYR A 383 -18.79 -14.70 14.97
N ILE A 384 -19.74 -13.83 15.31
CA ILE A 384 -21.17 -14.10 15.37
C ILE A 384 -21.91 -12.90 14.77
N ASP A 385 -22.75 -13.16 13.79
CA ASP A 385 -23.54 -12.15 13.09
C ASP A 385 -25.01 -12.58 13.11
N GLN A 386 -25.88 -11.68 13.50
CA GLN A 386 -27.32 -11.86 13.47
C GLN A 386 -27.95 -10.86 12.52
N MET A 387 -28.58 -11.37 11.47
CA MET A 387 -29.42 -10.61 10.55
C MET A 387 -30.89 -10.88 10.91
N ASN A 388 -31.67 -9.84 11.12
CA ASN A 388 -33.12 -9.94 11.29
C ASN A 388 -33.83 -9.23 10.13
N ARG A 389 -34.59 -9.96 9.36
CA ARG A 389 -35.54 -9.42 8.38
C ARG A 389 -36.94 -9.42 8.98
N ALA A 390 -37.42 -8.24 9.37
CA ALA A 390 -38.70 -8.10 10.02
C ALA A 390 -39.79 -8.77 9.18
N LYS A 391 -40.67 -9.52 9.86
CA LYS A 391 -41.79 -10.28 9.29
C LYS A 391 -41.41 -11.48 8.38
N TYR A 392 -40.13 -11.80 8.25
CA TYR A 392 -39.70 -12.97 7.49
C TYR A 392 -38.93 -13.97 8.34
N TYR A 393 -37.73 -13.65 8.78
CA TYR A 393 -36.85 -14.59 9.48
C TYR A 393 -35.73 -13.88 10.25
N LYS A 394 -35.09 -14.64 11.14
CA LYS A 394 -33.82 -14.30 11.75
C LYS A 394 -32.75 -15.30 11.27
N LEU A 395 -31.65 -14.80 10.75
CA LEU A 395 -30.49 -15.61 10.38
C LEU A 395 -29.34 -15.33 11.35
N LEU A 396 -28.90 -16.35 12.05
CA LEU A 396 -27.72 -16.31 12.91
C LEU A 396 -26.59 -17.03 12.21
N ALA A 397 -25.48 -16.35 12.01
CA ALA A 397 -24.27 -16.93 11.48
C ALA A 397 -23.16 -16.82 12.53
N PHE A 398 -22.48 -17.89 12.85
CA PHE A 398 -21.30 -17.87 13.69
C PHE A 398 -20.23 -18.80 13.14
N GLY A 399 -18.97 -18.46 13.42
CA GLY A 399 -17.88 -19.25 12.86
C GLY A 399 -16.51 -18.73 13.23
N GLY A 400 -15.53 -19.30 12.56
CA GLY A 400 -14.16 -18.87 12.69
C GLY A 400 -13.32 -19.30 11.50
N ASN A 401 -12.21 -18.61 11.32
CA ASN A 401 -11.24 -18.90 10.26
C ASN A 401 -9.80 -18.68 10.71
N VAL A 402 -8.90 -19.25 9.93
CA VAL A 402 -7.47 -18.99 10.01
C VAL A 402 -7.02 -18.55 8.63
N THR A 403 -6.46 -17.35 8.54
CA THR A 403 -6.00 -16.76 7.27
C THR A 403 -4.50 -16.49 7.32
N TYR A 404 -3.80 -16.87 6.26
CA TYR A 404 -2.39 -16.57 6.02
C TYR A 404 -2.27 -15.59 4.87
N ASP A 405 -1.80 -14.40 5.16
CA ASP A 405 -1.47 -13.39 4.16
C ASP A 405 0.04 -13.32 3.98
N PHE A 406 0.53 -13.32 2.75
CA PHE A 406 1.95 -13.14 2.48
C PHE A 406 2.19 -12.52 1.10
N GLN A 407 3.28 -11.77 1.00
CA GLN A 407 3.61 -11.00 -0.20
C GLN A 407 5.08 -11.22 -0.58
N PRO A 408 5.40 -12.31 -1.30
CA PRO A 408 6.79 -12.66 -1.64
C PRO A 408 7.43 -11.71 -2.65
N VAL A 409 6.63 -10.97 -3.40
CA VAL A 409 7.05 -9.95 -4.37
C VAL A 409 6.16 -8.73 -4.22
N PRO A 410 6.68 -7.49 -4.37
CA PRO A 410 5.88 -6.26 -4.19
C PRO A 410 4.56 -6.21 -4.97
N THR A 411 4.51 -6.90 -6.11
CA THR A 411 3.34 -6.91 -7.00
C THR A 411 2.40 -8.10 -6.79
N ARG A 412 2.72 -9.05 -5.90
CA ARG A 412 1.97 -10.30 -5.77
C ARG A 412 1.66 -10.59 -4.31
N LYS A 413 0.39 -10.53 -3.95
CA LYS A 413 -0.11 -10.89 -2.63
C LYS A 413 -0.89 -12.20 -2.72
N HIS A 414 -0.70 -13.06 -1.74
CA HIS A 414 -1.41 -14.31 -1.56
C HIS A 414 -2.14 -14.29 -0.23
N SER A 415 -3.38 -14.73 -0.22
CA SER A 415 -4.18 -14.95 0.99
C SER A 415 -4.72 -16.36 0.95
N ILE A 416 -4.36 -17.18 1.93
CA ILE A 416 -4.80 -18.57 2.03
C ILE A 416 -5.59 -18.73 3.32
N THR A 417 -6.83 -19.16 3.20
CA THR A 417 -7.68 -19.57 4.32
C THR A 417 -7.88 -21.08 4.23
N PRO A 418 -7.00 -21.88 4.83
CA PRO A 418 -7.09 -23.34 4.73
C PRO A 418 -8.26 -23.90 5.54
N PHE A 419 -8.76 -23.13 6.48
CA PHE A 419 -9.87 -23.53 7.32
C PHE A 419 -10.76 -22.33 7.65
N GLN A 420 -12.00 -22.42 7.23
CA GLN A 420 -13.09 -21.56 7.63
C GLN A 420 -14.30 -22.43 7.90
N LEU A 421 -14.92 -22.28 9.05
CA LEU A 421 -16.17 -22.93 9.39
C LEU A 421 -17.20 -21.87 9.74
N THR A 422 -18.30 -21.84 9.01
CA THR A 422 -19.45 -21.00 9.28
C THR A 422 -20.65 -21.89 9.52
N PHE A 423 -21.41 -21.60 10.55
CA PHE A 423 -22.68 -22.26 10.83
C PHE A 423 -23.81 -21.24 10.73
N ASN A 424 -24.72 -21.46 9.79
CA ASN A 424 -25.92 -20.66 9.59
C ASN A 424 -27.11 -21.32 10.26
N VAL A 425 -27.85 -20.58 11.06
CA VAL A 425 -29.06 -21.03 11.76
C VAL A 425 -30.19 -20.09 11.42
N LEU A 426 -31.20 -20.63 10.74
CA LEU A 426 -32.47 -19.93 10.51
C LEU A 426 -33.33 -20.04 11.74
N ARG A 427 -33.78 -18.92 12.32
CA ARG A 427 -34.64 -18.85 13.49
C ARG A 427 -35.93 -18.11 13.20
N ASN A 428 -37.03 -18.57 13.81
CA ASN A 428 -38.34 -17.92 13.78
C ASN A 428 -38.81 -17.54 12.36
N PRO A 429 -38.80 -18.47 11.38
CA PRO A 429 -39.45 -18.19 10.11
C PRO A 429 -40.93 -17.92 10.36
N THR A 430 -41.50 -16.95 9.65
CA THR A 430 -42.92 -16.65 9.72
C THR A 430 -43.69 -17.54 8.75
N ALA A 431 -45.00 -17.77 8.99
CA ALA A 431 -45.83 -18.56 8.07
C ALA A 431 -45.80 -18.02 6.64
N ALA A 432 -45.81 -16.69 6.46
CA ALA A 432 -45.66 -16.06 5.16
C ALA A 432 -44.31 -16.38 4.49
N PHE A 433 -43.25 -16.49 5.28
CA PHE A 433 -41.93 -16.85 4.76
C PHE A 433 -41.82 -18.34 4.43
N GLU A 434 -42.44 -19.21 5.23
CA GLU A 434 -42.52 -20.65 4.98
C GLU A 434 -43.29 -20.95 3.70
N GLU A 435 -44.34 -20.19 3.40
CA GLU A 435 -45.07 -20.30 2.13
C GLU A 435 -44.20 -19.89 0.95
N ILE A 436 -43.44 -18.79 1.04
CA ILE A 436 -42.48 -18.38 0.02
C ILE A 436 -41.37 -19.43 -0.18
N GLN A 437 -40.90 -20.03 0.90
CA GLN A 437 -39.90 -21.11 0.82
C GLN A 437 -40.49 -22.38 0.17
N ALA A 438 -41.73 -22.71 0.45
CA ALA A 438 -42.40 -23.86 -0.19
C ALA A 438 -42.55 -23.70 -1.70
N GLN A 439 -42.77 -22.46 -2.16
CA GLN A 439 -42.89 -22.12 -3.58
C GLN A 439 -41.51 -22.00 -4.26
N ASN A 440 -40.41 -21.81 -3.50
CA ASN A 440 -39.03 -21.64 -4.01
C ASN A 440 -38.04 -22.56 -3.29
N PRO A 441 -37.87 -23.80 -3.75
CA PRO A 441 -36.92 -24.75 -3.14
C PRO A 441 -35.49 -24.26 -3.05
N ALA A 442 -35.04 -23.45 -4.01
CA ALA A 442 -33.67 -22.88 -4.00
C ALA A 442 -33.49 -21.90 -2.81
N LEU A 443 -34.49 -21.08 -2.52
CA LEU A 443 -34.49 -20.17 -1.38
C LEU A 443 -34.49 -20.96 -0.04
N TYR A 444 -35.25 -22.03 0.04
CA TYR A 444 -35.24 -22.93 1.19
C TYR A 444 -33.85 -23.51 1.47
N ILE A 445 -33.22 -24.08 0.45
CA ILE A 445 -31.86 -24.68 0.57
C ILE A 445 -30.82 -23.64 0.92
N SER A 446 -30.92 -22.44 0.36
CA SER A 446 -29.92 -21.38 0.60
C SER A 446 -29.95 -20.79 2.02
N LEU A 447 -31.12 -20.85 2.68
CA LEU A 447 -31.34 -20.27 4.02
C LEU A 447 -31.51 -21.31 5.14
N ARG A 448 -31.49 -22.61 4.83
CA ARG A 448 -31.63 -23.66 5.85
C ARG A 448 -30.43 -23.68 6.80
N ASN A 449 -30.64 -24.32 7.96
CA ASN A 449 -29.53 -24.59 8.88
C ASN A 449 -28.47 -25.44 8.20
N GLN A 450 -27.23 -24.95 8.16
CA GLN A 450 -26.15 -25.66 7.47
C GLN A 450 -24.76 -25.22 7.94
N PHE A 451 -23.82 -26.15 7.87
CA PHE A 451 -22.41 -25.87 7.98
C PHE A 451 -21.83 -25.49 6.61
N ILE A 452 -20.86 -24.56 6.63
CA ILE A 452 -20.10 -24.15 5.44
C ILE A 452 -18.60 -24.33 5.78
N PRO A 453 -18.08 -25.57 5.69
CA PRO A 453 -16.65 -25.82 5.85
C PRO A 453 -15.96 -25.44 4.54
N LYS A 454 -15.31 -24.27 4.53
CA LYS A 454 -14.73 -23.65 3.33
C LYS A 454 -13.20 -23.56 3.44
N MET A 455 -12.54 -23.72 2.30
CA MET A 455 -11.14 -23.35 2.05
C MET A 455 -11.15 -22.28 0.97
N GLU A 456 -10.27 -21.28 1.10
CA GLU A 456 -10.22 -20.18 0.14
C GLU A 456 -8.77 -19.78 -0.16
N TYR A 457 -8.52 -19.46 -1.42
CA TYR A 457 -7.26 -18.90 -1.87
C TYR A 457 -7.52 -17.67 -2.74
N THR A 458 -6.94 -16.56 -2.35
CA THR A 458 -6.98 -15.31 -3.11
C THR A 458 -5.58 -14.93 -3.58
N TYR A 459 -5.46 -14.72 -4.88
CA TYR A 459 -4.28 -14.17 -5.52
C TYR A 459 -4.55 -12.75 -5.97
N THR A 460 -3.67 -11.82 -5.63
CA THR A 460 -3.75 -10.43 -6.07
C THR A 460 -2.44 -10.02 -6.75
N TYR A 461 -2.56 -9.50 -7.97
CA TYR A 461 -1.49 -8.85 -8.70
C TYR A 461 -1.76 -7.35 -8.75
N ASP A 462 -0.80 -6.53 -8.31
CA ASP A 462 -0.88 -5.07 -8.32
C ASP A 462 0.49 -4.49 -8.66
N ASN A 463 0.61 -3.83 -9.80
CA ASN A 463 1.85 -3.18 -10.20
C ASN A 463 1.83 -1.66 -10.03
N ALA A 464 0.73 -1.07 -9.51
CA ALA A 464 0.63 0.37 -9.27
C ALA A 464 1.66 0.87 -8.25
N SER A 465 2.12 0.00 -7.34
CA SER A 465 3.15 0.30 -6.34
C SER A 465 4.57 0.45 -6.92
N LEU A 466 4.79 0.03 -8.17
CA LEU A 466 6.09 0.16 -8.83
C LEU A 466 6.29 1.59 -9.36
N ARG A 467 7.49 2.13 -9.17
CA ARG A 467 7.87 3.40 -9.82
C ARG A 467 7.82 3.27 -11.34
N ASN A 468 7.32 4.30 -12.02
CA ASN A 468 7.28 4.42 -13.48
C ASN A 468 6.36 3.44 -14.23
N VAL A 469 5.30 2.95 -13.61
CA VAL A 469 4.25 2.24 -14.34
C VAL A 469 3.29 3.27 -14.94
N ARG A 470 3.31 3.40 -16.27
CA ARG A 470 2.41 4.32 -16.99
C ARG A 470 0.96 3.84 -16.92
N ASN A 471 0.76 2.53 -17.07
CA ASN A 471 -0.56 1.91 -17.13
C ASN A 471 -0.65 0.82 -16.04
N PRO A 472 -1.10 1.16 -14.82
CA PRO A 472 -1.22 0.19 -13.74
C PRO A 472 -2.31 -0.85 -14.00
N ILE A 473 -2.01 -2.08 -13.57
CA ILE A 473 -2.90 -3.23 -13.61
C ILE A 473 -3.11 -3.72 -12.18
N TRP A 474 -4.36 -3.96 -11.84
CA TRP A 474 -4.75 -4.69 -10.65
C TRP A 474 -5.62 -5.89 -11.05
N TRP A 475 -5.26 -7.06 -10.59
CA TRP A 475 -5.99 -8.29 -10.86
C TRP A 475 -6.08 -9.11 -9.58
N GLN A 476 -7.30 -9.51 -9.22
CA GLN A 476 -7.55 -10.38 -8.09
C GLN A 476 -8.41 -11.55 -8.53
N THR A 477 -8.01 -12.75 -8.12
CA THR A 477 -8.79 -13.97 -8.34
C THR A 477 -8.90 -14.72 -7.01
N THR A 478 -10.13 -15.09 -6.66
CA THR A 478 -10.44 -15.86 -5.47
C THR A 478 -11.05 -17.19 -5.87
N PHE A 479 -10.46 -18.26 -5.40
CA PHE A 479 -10.99 -19.62 -5.52
C PHE A 479 -11.43 -20.11 -4.16
N GLY A 480 -12.69 -20.53 -4.04
CA GLY A 480 -13.29 -21.10 -2.83
C GLY A 480 -13.77 -22.53 -3.08
N SER A 481 -13.55 -23.39 -2.10
CA SER A 481 -14.00 -24.78 -2.10
C SER A 481 -14.66 -25.10 -0.77
N ALA A 482 -15.93 -25.38 -0.77
CA ALA A 482 -16.71 -25.71 0.44
C ALA A 482 -17.19 -27.15 0.43
N GLY A 483 -17.10 -27.83 1.56
CA GLY A 483 -17.62 -29.19 1.79
C GLY A 483 -16.87 -30.32 1.06
N ASN A 484 -15.93 -30.00 0.16
CA ASN A 484 -15.26 -31.00 -0.66
C ASN A 484 -14.28 -31.86 0.15
N LEU A 485 -13.49 -31.23 1.03
CA LEU A 485 -12.61 -31.96 1.95
C LEU A 485 -13.43 -32.85 2.89
N THR A 486 -14.54 -32.32 3.43
CA THR A 486 -15.47 -33.09 4.27
C THR A 486 -16.04 -34.27 3.50
N SER A 487 -16.53 -34.08 2.27
CA SER A 487 -17.04 -35.16 1.40
C SER A 487 -15.96 -36.19 1.06
N LEU A 488 -14.69 -35.78 0.89
CA LEU A 488 -13.56 -36.67 0.67
C LEU A 488 -13.29 -37.56 1.90
N ILE A 489 -13.39 -37.00 3.10
CA ILE A 489 -13.29 -37.78 4.36
C ILE A 489 -14.41 -38.79 4.42
N TYR A 490 -15.67 -38.41 4.13
CA TYR A 490 -16.78 -39.35 4.08
C TYR A 490 -16.57 -40.47 3.05
N LYS A 491 -15.96 -40.16 1.91
CA LYS A 491 -15.59 -41.16 0.88
C LYS A 491 -14.57 -42.14 1.42
N ALA A 492 -13.57 -41.68 2.17
CA ALA A 492 -12.59 -42.56 2.81
C ALA A 492 -13.21 -43.54 3.83
N PHE A 493 -14.37 -43.19 4.40
CA PHE A 493 -15.16 -44.07 5.27
C PHE A 493 -16.29 -44.85 4.52
N GLY A 494 -16.18 -44.99 3.19
CA GLY A 494 -17.07 -45.83 2.38
C GLY A 494 -18.34 -45.19 1.89
N GLN A 495 -18.54 -43.86 2.11
CA GLN A 495 -19.69 -43.15 1.57
C GLN A 495 -19.37 -42.49 0.22
N SER A 496 -20.38 -42.37 -0.65
CA SER A 496 -20.18 -41.66 -1.94
C SER A 496 -19.81 -40.21 -1.75
N PHE A 497 -18.84 -39.72 -2.53
CA PHE A 497 -18.47 -38.30 -2.54
C PHE A 497 -19.64 -37.38 -2.90
N SER A 498 -20.47 -37.79 -3.83
CA SER A 498 -21.62 -37.03 -4.34
C SER A 498 -22.94 -37.39 -3.67
N LYS A 499 -22.94 -38.19 -2.59
CA LYS A 499 -24.18 -38.50 -1.86
C LYS A 499 -24.80 -37.23 -1.31
N GLU A 500 -26.11 -37.09 -1.47
CA GLU A 500 -26.89 -36.01 -0.87
C GLU A 500 -27.13 -36.27 0.62
N ASP A 501 -27.43 -35.18 1.37
CA ASP A 501 -27.78 -35.20 2.80
C ASP A 501 -26.75 -35.76 3.77
N LYS A 502 -25.46 -35.69 3.42
CA LYS A 502 -24.39 -35.92 4.40
C LYS A 502 -24.45 -34.84 5.48
N LYS A 503 -24.34 -35.24 6.73
CA LYS A 503 -24.46 -34.37 7.89
C LYS A 503 -23.16 -34.31 8.69
N LEU A 504 -22.76 -33.10 9.07
CA LEU A 504 -21.69 -32.84 10.01
C LEU A 504 -22.33 -32.44 11.35
N LEU A 505 -22.06 -33.18 12.42
CA LEU A 505 -22.72 -32.97 13.74
C LEU A 505 -24.24 -32.92 13.66
N GLY A 506 -24.85 -33.77 12.83
CA GLY A 506 -26.31 -33.85 12.67
C GLY A 506 -26.94 -32.83 11.74
N VAL A 507 -26.16 -31.90 11.18
CA VAL A 507 -26.63 -30.82 10.31
C VAL A 507 -26.01 -30.95 8.91
N PRO A 508 -26.77 -30.76 7.82
CA PRO A 508 -26.23 -30.81 6.46
C PRO A 508 -25.15 -29.74 6.25
N PHE A 509 -24.17 -30.01 5.41
CA PHE A 509 -23.14 -29.04 5.05
C PHE A 509 -23.21 -28.67 3.57
N ALA A 510 -22.86 -27.42 3.27
CA ALA A 510 -22.79 -26.93 1.91
C ALA A 510 -21.62 -27.55 1.15
N GLN A 511 -21.84 -27.90 -0.13
CA GLN A 511 -20.79 -28.40 -1.03
C GLN A 511 -20.84 -27.64 -2.36
N PHE A 512 -19.79 -26.84 -2.62
CA PHE A 512 -19.70 -26.02 -3.83
C PHE A 512 -18.25 -25.64 -4.16
N LEU A 513 -18.06 -25.20 -5.39
CA LEU A 513 -16.88 -24.46 -5.84
C LEU A 513 -17.27 -23.04 -6.19
N LYS A 514 -16.44 -22.07 -5.84
CA LYS A 514 -16.63 -20.66 -6.11
C LYS A 514 -15.39 -20.09 -6.78
N LEU A 515 -15.55 -19.42 -7.89
CA LEU A 515 -14.50 -18.66 -8.56
C LEU A 515 -15.00 -17.23 -8.75
N ASN A 516 -14.19 -16.28 -8.31
CA ASN A 516 -14.42 -14.86 -8.53
C ASN A 516 -13.16 -14.24 -9.09
N SER A 517 -13.27 -13.41 -10.13
CA SER A 517 -12.14 -12.69 -10.68
C SER A 517 -12.52 -11.25 -11.01
N GLU A 518 -11.64 -10.35 -10.66
CA GLU A 518 -11.78 -8.92 -10.94
C GLU A 518 -10.47 -8.40 -11.53
N PHE A 519 -10.58 -7.70 -12.65
CA PHE A 519 -9.48 -7.09 -13.37
C PHE A 519 -9.73 -5.59 -13.52
N ARG A 520 -8.74 -4.76 -13.16
CA ARG A 520 -8.75 -3.31 -13.32
C ARG A 520 -7.54 -2.89 -14.14
N TYR A 521 -7.79 -2.06 -15.14
CA TYR A 521 -6.76 -1.51 -16.00
C TYR A 521 -6.90 -0.01 -16.10
N HIS A 522 -5.81 0.70 -15.88
CA HIS A 522 -5.76 2.16 -15.98
C HIS A 522 -4.90 2.53 -17.17
N TYR A 523 -5.50 3.10 -18.20
CA TYR A 523 -4.81 3.63 -19.35
C TYR A 523 -4.61 5.12 -19.23
N ARG A 524 -3.36 5.56 -19.06
CA ARG A 524 -3.00 6.97 -18.96
C ARG A 524 -2.74 7.53 -20.36
N ILE A 525 -3.61 8.44 -20.80
CA ILE A 525 -3.48 9.15 -22.08
C ILE A 525 -2.37 10.19 -21.92
N ASP A 526 -2.48 11.05 -20.91
CA ASP A 526 -1.50 12.07 -20.56
C ASP A 526 -1.41 12.27 -19.03
N LYS A 527 -0.76 13.37 -18.57
CA LYS A 527 -0.61 13.67 -17.13
C LYS A 527 -1.94 13.98 -16.41
N ASN A 528 -2.95 14.42 -17.18
CA ASN A 528 -4.22 14.92 -16.65
C ASN A 528 -5.42 14.02 -16.98
N GLN A 529 -5.25 13.05 -17.91
CA GLN A 529 -6.33 12.21 -18.42
C GLN A 529 -5.99 10.73 -18.27
N MET A 530 -6.94 9.98 -17.73
CA MET A 530 -6.81 8.54 -17.52
C MET A 530 -8.16 7.86 -17.76
N ILE A 531 -8.15 6.73 -18.47
CA ILE A 531 -9.28 5.84 -18.61
C ILE A 531 -9.11 4.71 -17.61
N ALA A 532 -10.07 4.53 -16.70
CA ALA A 532 -10.12 3.43 -15.76
C ALA A 532 -11.18 2.42 -16.22
N SER A 533 -10.76 1.17 -16.40
CA SER A 533 -11.62 0.06 -16.81
C SER A 533 -11.67 -0.99 -15.72
N ARG A 534 -12.85 -1.59 -15.50
CA ARG A 534 -13.08 -2.67 -14.55
C ARG A 534 -13.91 -3.77 -15.20
N ILE A 535 -13.45 -5.01 -15.07
CA ILE A 535 -14.19 -6.21 -15.45
C ILE A 535 -14.22 -7.12 -14.24
N ALA A 536 -15.39 -7.56 -13.83
CA ALA A 536 -15.56 -8.48 -12.71
C ALA A 536 -16.59 -9.54 -13.07
N GLY A 537 -16.35 -10.77 -12.64
CA GLY A 537 -17.25 -11.89 -12.84
C GLY A 537 -16.97 -13.00 -11.85
N GLY A 538 -18.00 -13.78 -11.56
CA GLY A 538 -17.88 -14.91 -10.65
C GLY A 538 -18.89 -16.00 -10.98
N VAL A 539 -18.57 -17.22 -10.58
CA VAL A 539 -19.42 -18.39 -10.72
C VAL A 539 -19.37 -19.22 -9.44
N ILE A 540 -20.53 -19.73 -9.05
CA ILE A 540 -20.67 -20.72 -7.97
C ILE A 540 -21.29 -21.96 -8.59
N TRP A 541 -20.64 -23.09 -8.39
CA TRP A 541 -21.13 -24.38 -8.81
C TRP A 541 -21.38 -25.28 -7.60
N SER A 542 -22.65 -25.47 -7.26
CA SER A 542 -23.12 -26.34 -6.17
C SER A 542 -23.39 -27.76 -6.71
N TYR A 543 -22.99 -28.76 -5.96
CA TYR A 543 -23.17 -30.17 -6.33
C TYR A 543 -23.09 -31.09 -5.09
N GLY A 544 -23.40 -32.38 -5.29
CA GLY A 544 -23.31 -33.39 -4.24
C GLY A 544 -24.27 -33.08 -3.08
N ASN A 545 -23.74 -32.69 -1.94
CA ASN A 545 -24.52 -32.45 -0.73
C ASN A 545 -25.38 -31.17 -0.76
N ALA A 546 -25.23 -30.32 -1.77
CA ALA A 546 -26.02 -29.10 -1.92
C ALA A 546 -26.32 -28.82 -3.39
N THR A 547 -27.58 -28.60 -3.72
CA THR A 547 -28.02 -28.21 -5.08
C THR A 547 -27.98 -26.71 -5.29
N THR A 548 -27.94 -25.91 -4.20
CA THR A 548 -27.90 -24.45 -4.23
C THR A 548 -26.88 -23.95 -3.20
N ALA A 549 -26.13 -22.91 -3.56
CA ALA A 549 -25.18 -22.28 -2.65
C ALA A 549 -25.89 -21.55 -1.51
N PRO A 550 -25.29 -21.51 -0.30
CA PRO A 550 -25.80 -20.72 0.81
C PRO A 550 -26.01 -19.26 0.43
N TYR A 551 -27.06 -18.63 0.96
CA TYR A 551 -27.37 -17.22 0.70
C TYR A 551 -26.18 -16.29 0.94
N THR A 552 -25.45 -16.52 2.03
CA THR A 552 -24.26 -15.73 2.41
C THR A 552 -23.07 -15.85 1.45
N GLU A 553 -23.09 -16.81 0.53
CA GLU A 553 -22.01 -17.05 -0.43
C GLU A 553 -22.38 -16.64 -1.87
N GLN A 554 -23.65 -16.28 -2.12
CA GLN A 554 -24.11 -15.84 -3.44
C GLN A 554 -23.55 -14.45 -3.80
N PHE A 555 -23.50 -14.13 -5.09
CA PHE A 555 -23.14 -12.81 -5.60
C PHE A 555 -24.38 -11.90 -5.65
N TYR A 556 -24.21 -10.64 -5.28
CA TYR A 556 -25.26 -9.60 -5.29
C TYR A 556 -24.78 -8.40 -6.09
#